data_df19aad42c8cab3b2cd1ced9a8782390
#
_entry.id   df19aad42c8cab3b2cd1ced9a8782390
#
_cell.length_a   1.000
_cell.length_b   1.000
_cell.length_c   1.000
_cell.angle_alpha   90.00
_cell.angle_beta   90.00
_cell.angle_gamma   90.00
#
_symmetry.space_group_name_H-M   'P 1'
#
loop_
_entity.id
_entity.type
_entity.pdbx_description
1 polymer ?
#
loop_
_entity_poly.entity_id
_entity_poly.type
_entity_poly.pdbx_seq_one_letter_code
_entity_poly.pdbx_strand_id
1 'polypeptide(L)'
;MEAILKIGVINTGGTISCVGNPLAPMTSVEFKAACQTHLDPILLQAFPDLQLDYVTDLAFPESATGMLDSTNLQPSDWCLIARAILERYDSVDGWIVLHGTDTMDFSGTALSMLLARFAADGTVLAELSKPVILTGSQVPLFHSPAPGTISGMSFNTDAFQNVCGAIAAAQAGIPGVCVFFDSLLMRGSRVVKADANQFRGFSSPNFPPIGQYGITLGLNPDLMPQPPVSPATSLDDQTARAGVLEQLDAIAADIDKAPVITLGAFPARYNPAEATALLAEMIRACLGKGISGLVLQSYGEGNFPSGNAREAAKGAIYQALDEANRAGVVIVDNTQVLQGAVDYNAYAAGAWLPKIGALNPVDMTVMASIAKLTVLIAARRKNGWTLDDVKYLMQTPLVGEMTDISRLDSRSNAVLLPGQSLTTFNGSGSLINDTKTGPQLRDSSGAVLWSMLEAPDKAALPGRLHIMGSGNLAFHSRNSELLWQSESGKDDCAAARLRLTQAADGCSVTLSIEDYGKSRTLWTKTVSL
;
A
#
# COMPACT_ATOMS: atom_id res chain seq x y z
N MET A 1 11.87 -32.33 -17.97
CA MET A 1 11.89 -32.08 -16.51
C MET A 1 11.31 -30.68 -16.35
N GLU A 2 10.22 -30.56 -15.63
CA GLU A 2 9.75 -29.25 -15.20
C GLU A 2 10.85 -28.60 -14.34
N ALA A 3 10.97 -27.28 -14.41
CA ALA A 3 11.99 -26.57 -13.65
C ALA A 3 11.64 -26.66 -12.15
N ILE A 4 12.61 -27.01 -11.32
CA ILE A 4 12.44 -27.03 -9.86
C ILE A 4 12.16 -25.59 -9.40
N LEU A 5 11.04 -25.39 -8.73
CA LEU A 5 10.68 -24.12 -8.12
C LEU A 5 11.32 -24.01 -6.74
N LYS A 6 12.20 -23.05 -6.56
CA LYS A 6 12.90 -22.82 -5.30
C LYS A 6 12.29 -21.66 -4.53
N ILE A 7 11.75 -21.94 -3.35
CA ILE A 7 11.06 -20.95 -2.48
C ILE A 7 11.88 -20.72 -1.21
N GLY A 8 12.25 -19.47 -0.95
CA GLY A 8 12.83 -19.05 0.31
C GLY A 8 11.76 -18.98 1.40
N VAL A 9 12.02 -19.56 2.57
CA VAL A 9 11.12 -19.54 3.71
C VAL A 9 11.77 -18.75 4.84
N ILE A 10 11.16 -17.64 5.20
CA ILE A 10 11.54 -16.81 6.34
C ILE A 10 10.54 -17.06 7.46
N ASN A 11 11.02 -17.51 8.62
CA ASN A 11 10.22 -17.55 9.85
C ASN A 11 10.55 -16.31 10.69
N THR A 12 9.56 -15.46 10.93
CA THR A 12 9.74 -14.31 11.83
C THR A 12 9.23 -14.58 13.24
N GLY A 13 8.59 -15.72 13.46
CA GLY A 13 7.92 -16.08 14.70
C GLY A 13 6.39 -16.12 14.55
N GLY A 14 5.69 -15.63 15.55
CA GLY A 14 4.23 -15.65 15.63
C GLY A 14 3.65 -17.03 15.90
N THR A 15 2.32 -17.09 16.02
CA THR A 15 1.58 -18.30 16.42
C THR A 15 1.92 -19.53 15.59
N ILE A 16 2.14 -19.37 14.30
CA ILE A 16 2.43 -20.49 13.37
C ILE A 16 3.67 -21.29 13.81
N SER A 17 4.67 -20.64 14.40
CA SER A 17 5.92 -21.27 14.87
C SER A 17 5.98 -21.45 16.39
N CYS A 18 4.89 -21.13 17.12
CA CYS A 18 4.85 -21.27 18.56
C CYS A 18 4.60 -22.69 19.00
N VAL A 19 5.20 -23.03 20.17
CA VAL A 19 4.97 -24.27 20.91
C VAL A 19 4.95 -23.98 22.40
N GLY A 20 4.48 -24.95 23.18
CA GLY A 20 4.49 -24.85 24.66
C GLY A 20 3.25 -24.20 25.26
N ASN A 21 3.29 -23.99 26.59
CA ASN A 21 2.24 -23.33 27.36
C ASN A 21 2.89 -22.52 28.51
N PRO A 22 2.90 -21.17 28.45
CA PRO A 22 2.34 -20.37 27.37
C PRO A 22 3.04 -20.58 26.02
N LEU A 23 2.37 -20.23 24.91
CA LEU A 23 2.92 -20.32 23.58
C LEU A 23 4.14 -19.39 23.42
N ALA A 24 5.23 -19.91 22.86
CA ALA A 24 6.42 -19.14 22.52
C ALA A 24 7.00 -19.59 21.18
N PRO A 25 7.55 -18.67 20.34
CA PRO A 25 8.13 -19.03 19.06
C PRO A 25 9.37 -19.92 19.23
N MET A 26 9.48 -20.97 18.41
CA MET A 26 10.71 -21.75 18.24
C MET A 26 11.80 -20.91 17.58
N THR A 27 13.07 -21.24 17.83
CA THR A 27 14.17 -20.71 17.04
C THR A 27 14.01 -21.09 15.57
N SER A 28 14.63 -20.34 14.64
CA SER A 28 14.59 -20.66 13.20
C SER A 28 15.13 -22.07 12.89
N VAL A 29 16.15 -22.52 13.62
CA VAL A 29 16.76 -23.83 13.45
C VAL A 29 15.82 -24.96 13.90
N GLU A 30 15.20 -24.81 15.06
CA GLU A 30 14.20 -25.78 15.57
C GLU A 30 12.97 -25.84 14.66
N PHE A 31 12.47 -24.69 14.21
CA PHE A 31 11.33 -24.62 13.29
C PHE A 31 11.65 -25.31 11.95
N LYS A 32 12.82 -25.04 11.35
CA LYS A 32 13.29 -25.74 10.14
C LYS A 32 13.32 -27.25 10.33
N ALA A 33 13.91 -27.74 11.43
CA ALA A 33 14.01 -29.16 11.72
C ALA A 33 12.62 -29.81 11.88
N ALA A 34 11.68 -29.12 12.52
CA ALA A 34 10.29 -29.56 12.65
C ALA A 34 9.58 -29.61 11.28
N CYS A 35 9.76 -28.59 10.43
CA CYS A 35 9.21 -28.58 9.08
C CYS A 35 9.77 -29.74 8.24
N GLN A 36 11.08 -29.95 8.21
CA GLN A 36 11.71 -31.02 7.46
C GLN A 36 11.25 -32.40 7.91
N THR A 37 10.88 -32.56 9.18
CA THR A 37 10.43 -33.85 9.72
C THR A 37 8.95 -34.09 9.48
N HIS A 38 8.10 -33.07 9.65
CA HIS A 38 6.65 -33.26 9.74
C HIS A 38 5.83 -32.58 8.65
N LEU A 39 6.35 -31.53 8.01
CA LEU A 39 5.62 -30.72 7.01
C LEU A 39 6.10 -31.02 5.58
N ASP A 40 7.41 -30.89 5.32
CA ASP A 40 7.99 -31.02 3.98
C ASP A 40 7.65 -32.33 3.28
N PRO A 41 7.67 -33.51 3.96
CA PRO A 41 7.29 -34.77 3.31
C PRO A 41 5.84 -34.81 2.79
N ILE A 42 4.96 -34.01 3.40
CA ILE A 42 3.55 -33.91 2.98
C ILE A 42 3.43 -32.90 1.85
N LEU A 43 4.11 -31.74 1.95
CA LEU A 43 4.11 -30.73 0.91
C LEU A 43 4.67 -31.25 -0.42
N LEU A 44 5.76 -32.03 -0.39
CA LEU A 44 6.38 -32.59 -1.58
C LEU A 44 5.53 -33.65 -2.30
N GLN A 45 4.52 -34.22 -1.63
CA GLN A 45 3.52 -35.06 -2.31
C GLN A 45 2.57 -34.24 -3.16
N ALA A 46 2.21 -33.02 -2.71
CA ALA A 46 1.32 -32.13 -3.44
C ALA A 46 2.07 -31.21 -4.44
N PHE A 47 3.32 -30.90 -4.15
CA PHE A 47 4.20 -30.02 -4.92
C PHE A 47 5.54 -30.72 -5.21
N PRO A 48 5.60 -31.69 -6.12
CA PRO A 48 6.78 -32.56 -6.31
C PRO A 48 8.02 -31.82 -6.83
N ASP A 49 7.85 -30.69 -7.53
CA ASP A 49 8.94 -29.87 -8.08
C ASP A 49 9.33 -28.71 -7.15
N LEU A 50 8.86 -28.71 -5.89
CA LEU A 50 9.14 -27.69 -4.90
C LEU A 50 10.46 -27.99 -4.15
N GLN A 51 11.29 -26.95 -4.01
CA GLN A 51 12.43 -26.93 -3.09
C GLN A 51 12.25 -25.78 -2.09
N LEU A 52 12.23 -26.09 -0.79
CA LEU A 52 12.17 -25.10 0.29
C LEU A 52 13.56 -24.78 0.82
N ASP A 53 13.91 -23.49 0.83
CA ASP A 53 15.16 -22.96 1.36
C ASP A 53 14.90 -22.13 2.62
N TYR A 54 15.08 -22.73 3.79
CA TYR A 54 14.81 -22.10 5.09
C TYR A 54 15.92 -21.15 5.50
N VAL A 55 15.59 -19.86 5.68
CA VAL A 55 16.50 -18.84 6.23
C VAL A 55 16.60 -19.03 7.74
N THR A 56 17.79 -19.36 8.23
CA THR A 56 18.02 -19.67 9.65
C THR A 56 18.94 -18.69 10.38
N ASP A 57 19.48 -17.73 9.66
CA ASP A 57 20.41 -16.71 10.16
C ASP A 57 19.73 -15.34 10.38
N LEU A 58 18.43 -15.21 10.09
CA LEU A 58 17.64 -14.06 10.52
C LEU A 58 17.32 -14.19 12.01
N ALA A 59 17.62 -13.16 12.76
CA ALA A 59 17.29 -13.06 14.19
C ALA A 59 16.91 -11.62 14.54
N PHE A 60 15.94 -11.48 15.42
CA PHE A 60 15.49 -10.20 15.97
C PHE A 60 16.19 -9.94 17.31
N PRO A 61 16.94 -8.84 17.44
CA PRO A 61 17.82 -8.61 18.60
C PRO A 61 17.10 -8.56 19.96
N GLU A 62 15.83 -8.18 19.96
CA GLU A 62 15.02 -8.03 21.18
C GLU A 62 14.51 -9.38 21.71
N SER A 63 14.62 -10.45 20.93
CA SER A 63 14.10 -11.76 21.29
C SER A 63 15.21 -12.70 21.78
N ALA A 64 14.94 -13.40 22.88
CA ALA A 64 15.85 -14.42 23.41
C ALA A 64 15.99 -15.64 22.49
N THR A 65 14.98 -15.95 21.67
CA THR A 65 15.00 -17.04 20.68
C THR A 65 15.42 -16.57 19.29
N GLY A 66 15.59 -15.25 19.11
CA GLY A 66 15.77 -14.61 17.81
C GLY A 66 14.49 -14.51 16.98
N MET A 67 13.35 -15.02 17.47
CA MET A 67 12.05 -14.97 16.81
C MET A 67 11.07 -14.13 17.63
N LEU A 68 10.18 -13.36 16.96
CA LEU A 68 9.25 -12.47 17.63
C LEU A 68 7.83 -13.03 17.70
N ASP A 69 7.14 -12.76 18.81
CA ASP A 69 5.71 -12.50 18.73
C ASP A 69 5.53 -11.14 18.05
N SER A 70 4.72 -11.09 17.00
CA SER A 70 4.56 -9.87 16.18
C SER A 70 4.00 -8.67 16.95
N THR A 71 3.46 -8.87 18.15
CA THR A 71 3.10 -7.80 19.10
C THR A 71 4.29 -6.91 19.46
N ASN A 72 5.51 -7.48 19.44
CA ASN A 72 6.75 -6.77 19.76
C ASN A 72 7.54 -6.29 18.55
N LEU A 73 6.99 -6.45 17.34
CA LEU A 73 7.66 -6.06 16.10
C LEU A 73 7.80 -4.54 16.03
N GLN A 74 9.01 -4.08 15.70
CA GLN A 74 9.36 -2.68 15.53
C GLN A 74 9.58 -2.34 14.05
N PRO A 75 9.54 -1.06 13.64
CA PRO A 75 9.79 -0.68 12.25
C PRO A 75 11.15 -1.11 11.70
N SER A 76 12.19 -1.15 12.52
CA SER A 76 13.53 -1.68 12.15
C SER A 76 13.51 -3.16 11.79
N ASP A 77 12.59 -3.95 12.35
CA ASP A 77 12.48 -5.38 12.05
C ASP A 77 12.01 -5.64 10.61
N TRP A 78 11.19 -4.76 10.05
CA TRP A 78 10.84 -4.82 8.63
C TRP A 78 12.08 -4.71 7.73
N CYS A 79 13.07 -3.90 8.15
CA CYS A 79 14.33 -3.76 7.41
C CYS A 79 15.17 -5.05 7.44
N LEU A 80 15.14 -5.80 8.56
CA LEU A 80 15.83 -7.10 8.66
C LEU A 80 15.20 -8.14 7.71
N ILE A 81 13.87 -8.20 7.66
CA ILE A 81 13.13 -9.10 6.76
C ILE A 81 13.42 -8.72 5.29
N ALA A 82 13.31 -7.43 4.93
CA ALA A 82 13.58 -6.95 3.58
C ALA A 82 15.03 -7.25 3.14
N ARG A 83 15.99 -7.07 4.04
CA ARG A 83 17.41 -7.40 3.80
C ARG A 83 17.61 -8.88 3.52
N ALA A 84 17.03 -9.76 4.32
CA ALA A 84 17.13 -11.20 4.14
C ALA A 84 16.62 -11.64 2.74
N ILE A 85 15.56 -10.99 2.24
CA ILE A 85 15.03 -11.19 0.89
C ILE A 85 16.02 -10.68 -0.18
N LEU A 86 16.48 -9.43 -0.07
CA LEU A 86 17.31 -8.77 -1.08
C LEU A 86 18.68 -9.45 -1.24
N GLU A 87 19.32 -9.83 -0.14
CA GLU A 87 20.63 -10.49 -0.16
C GLU A 87 20.60 -11.88 -0.80
N ARG A 88 19.43 -12.55 -0.79
CA ARG A 88 19.22 -13.88 -1.36
C ARG A 88 18.37 -13.90 -2.61
N TYR A 89 18.12 -12.73 -3.21
CA TYR A 89 17.15 -12.56 -4.28
C TYR A 89 17.37 -13.48 -5.46
N ASP A 90 18.64 -13.69 -5.88
CA ASP A 90 19.02 -14.55 -7.01
C ASP A 90 18.95 -16.05 -6.68
N SER A 91 18.87 -16.42 -5.41
CA SER A 91 18.97 -17.82 -4.98
C SER A 91 17.64 -18.58 -5.03
N VAL A 92 16.51 -17.88 -5.15
CA VAL A 92 15.16 -18.45 -5.11
C VAL A 92 14.24 -17.77 -6.12
N ASP A 93 13.12 -18.43 -6.45
CA ASP A 93 12.11 -17.95 -7.40
C ASP A 93 10.99 -17.14 -6.73
N GLY A 94 10.87 -17.24 -5.42
CA GLY A 94 9.89 -16.52 -4.62
C GLY A 94 10.10 -16.72 -3.12
N TRP A 95 9.29 -16.06 -2.32
CA TRP A 95 9.42 -16.03 -0.87
C TRP A 95 8.11 -16.34 -0.16
N ILE A 96 8.20 -17.09 0.94
CA ILE A 96 7.15 -17.21 1.94
C ILE A 96 7.69 -16.63 3.24
N VAL A 97 6.98 -15.65 3.80
CA VAL A 97 7.29 -15.06 5.09
C VAL A 97 6.24 -15.52 6.10
N LEU A 98 6.62 -16.42 6.99
CA LEU A 98 5.78 -16.87 8.09
C LEU A 98 5.84 -15.80 9.19
N HIS A 99 4.68 -15.19 9.48
CA HIS A 99 4.58 -13.98 10.27
C HIS A 99 3.50 -14.10 11.35
N GLY A 100 3.69 -13.44 12.47
CA GLY A 100 2.62 -13.30 13.47
C GLY A 100 1.47 -12.46 12.96
N THR A 101 0.23 -12.77 13.37
CA THR A 101 -0.97 -12.17 12.76
C THR A 101 -1.26 -10.75 13.23
N ASP A 102 -0.71 -10.28 14.39
CA ASP A 102 -1.10 -8.99 14.99
C ASP A 102 -0.60 -7.77 14.22
N THR A 103 0.51 -7.89 13.48
CA THR A 103 1.10 -6.78 12.71
C THR A 103 1.41 -7.13 11.26
N MET A 104 0.86 -8.23 10.75
CA MET A 104 1.07 -8.66 9.35
C MET A 104 0.53 -7.63 8.36
N ASP A 105 -0.55 -6.93 8.68
CA ASP A 105 -1.16 -5.87 7.88
C ASP A 105 -0.30 -4.59 7.78
N PHE A 106 0.51 -4.28 8.80
CA PHE A 106 1.55 -3.26 8.70
C PHE A 106 2.71 -3.76 7.84
N SER A 107 3.18 -4.98 8.11
CA SER A 107 4.34 -5.58 7.42
C SER A 107 4.10 -5.75 5.92
N GLY A 108 2.87 -6.05 5.50
CA GLY A 108 2.51 -6.15 4.08
C GLY A 108 2.79 -4.86 3.31
N THR A 109 2.43 -3.71 3.87
CA THR A 109 2.74 -2.40 3.26
C THR A 109 4.22 -2.05 3.41
N ALA A 110 4.79 -2.21 4.61
CA ALA A 110 6.18 -1.86 4.88
C ALA A 110 7.14 -2.61 3.94
N LEU A 111 6.99 -3.94 3.80
CA LEU A 111 7.82 -4.75 2.91
C LEU A 111 7.61 -4.38 1.43
N SER A 112 6.37 -4.05 1.02
CA SER A 112 6.12 -3.55 -0.34
C SER A 112 6.92 -2.29 -0.64
N MET A 113 7.02 -1.37 0.34
CA MET A 113 7.77 -0.11 0.21
C MET A 113 9.28 -0.30 0.31
N LEU A 114 9.76 -1.18 1.20
CA LEU A 114 11.19 -1.43 1.45
C LEU A 114 11.85 -2.24 0.33
N LEU A 115 11.08 -3.05 -0.39
CA LEU A 115 11.52 -3.85 -1.54
C LEU A 115 11.32 -3.11 -2.87
N ALA A 116 11.17 -1.79 -2.83
CA ALA A 116 11.02 -0.92 -3.98
C ALA A 116 11.79 0.39 -3.78
N ARG A 117 11.99 1.12 -4.88
CA ARG A 117 12.59 2.46 -4.87
C ARG A 117 11.85 3.37 -5.82
N PHE A 118 11.62 4.61 -5.39
CA PHE A 118 10.86 5.62 -6.12
C PHE A 118 11.63 6.92 -6.25
N ALA A 119 11.39 7.66 -7.33
CA ALA A 119 11.77 9.07 -7.45
C ALA A 119 10.78 9.97 -6.69
N ALA A 120 11.10 11.24 -6.52
CA ALA A 120 10.26 12.22 -5.82
C ALA A 120 8.86 12.40 -6.48
N ASP A 121 8.74 12.11 -7.75
CA ASP A 121 7.49 12.17 -8.52
C ASP A 121 6.68 10.84 -8.51
N GLY A 122 7.15 9.85 -7.74
CA GLY A 122 6.54 8.52 -7.66
C GLY A 122 6.89 7.57 -8.82
N THR A 123 7.82 7.97 -9.71
CA THR A 123 8.33 7.07 -10.74
C THR A 123 9.08 5.91 -10.10
N VAL A 124 8.77 4.68 -10.54
CA VAL A 124 9.43 3.46 -10.05
C VAL A 124 10.86 3.42 -10.58
N LEU A 125 11.83 3.31 -9.69
CA LEU A 125 13.27 3.14 -9.98
C LEU A 125 13.72 1.69 -9.79
N ALA A 126 13.07 0.96 -8.87
CA ALA A 126 13.27 -0.47 -8.67
C ALA A 126 12.03 -1.09 -8.02
N GLU A 127 11.67 -2.31 -8.42
CA GLU A 127 10.51 -3.03 -7.91
C GLU A 127 10.68 -4.55 -8.00
N LEU A 128 9.88 -5.28 -7.21
CA LEU A 128 9.87 -6.74 -7.18
C LEU A 128 9.45 -7.33 -8.53
N SER A 129 10.20 -8.34 -8.98
CA SER A 129 9.84 -9.24 -10.10
C SER A 129 9.34 -10.60 -9.61
N LYS A 130 9.60 -10.93 -8.34
CA LYS A 130 9.28 -12.21 -7.70
C LYS A 130 8.19 -12.04 -6.64
N PRO A 131 7.41 -13.11 -6.36
CA PRO A 131 6.42 -13.10 -5.29
C PRO A 131 7.07 -13.11 -3.91
N VAL A 132 6.48 -12.33 -3.00
CA VAL A 132 6.75 -12.36 -1.56
C VAL A 132 5.40 -12.55 -0.86
N ILE A 133 5.15 -13.75 -0.36
CA ILE A 133 3.85 -14.11 0.22
C ILE A 133 3.97 -14.17 1.75
N LEU A 134 3.33 -13.24 2.44
CA LEU A 134 3.17 -13.29 3.89
C LEU A 134 2.03 -14.24 4.23
N THR A 135 2.23 -15.05 5.24
CA THR A 135 1.18 -15.88 5.84
C THR A 135 1.49 -16.16 7.30
N GLY A 136 0.55 -16.76 8.00
CA GLY A 136 0.65 -17.13 9.40
C GLY A 136 -0.48 -18.06 9.77
N SER A 137 -0.80 -18.15 11.06
CA SER A 137 -1.95 -18.92 11.52
C SER A 137 -2.52 -18.39 12.82
N GLN A 138 -3.78 -18.73 13.08
CA GLN A 138 -4.45 -18.49 14.35
C GLN A 138 -4.12 -19.60 15.38
N VAL A 139 -3.73 -20.78 14.90
CA VAL A 139 -3.38 -21.95 15.71
C VAL A 139 -1.97 -22.44 15.33
N PRO A 140 -1.12 -22.83 16.30
CA PRO A 140 0.22 -23.35 16.00
C PRO A 140 0.23 -24.49 14.99
N LEU A 141 1.25 -24.50 14.13
CA LEU A 141 1.42 -25.55 13.11
C LEU A 141 1.71 -26.90 13.77
N PHE A 142 2.53 -26.93 14.81
CA PHE A 142 2.99 -28.16 15.44
C PHE A 142 2.40 -28.38 16.84
N HIS A 143 2.09 -29.63 17.13
CA HIS A 143 1.69 -30.07 18.46
C HIS A 143 2.93 -30.47 19.30
N SER A 144 3.03 -29.87 20.47
CA SER A 144 4.12 -30.11 21.45
C SER A 144 3.54 -30.64 22.75
N PRO A 145 3.57 -31.95 22.99
CA PRO A 145 3.03 -32.56 24.22
C PRO A 145 3.86 -32.27 25.46
N ALA A 146 5.14 -31.95 25.29
CA ALA A 146 6.06 -31.56 26.35
C ALA A 146 7.13 -30.60 25.80
N PRO A 147 7.73 -29.74 26.63
CA PRO A 147 8.79 -28.83 26.20
C PRO A 147 9.90 -29.55 25.43
N GLY A 148 10.26 -28.99 24.25
CA GLY A 148 11.31 -29.54 23.37
C GLY A 148 10.92 -30.78 22.55
N THR A 149 9.64 -31.23 22.61
CA THR A 149 9.17 -32.37 21.81
C THR A 149 8.10 -31.93 20.83
N ILE A 150 8.20 -32.36 19.57
CA ILE A 150 7.17 -32.16 18.55
C ILE A 150 6.68 -33.54 18.13
N SER A 151 5.36 -33.76 18.22
CA SER A 151 4.77 -35.05 17.90
C SER A 151 4.10 -35.10 16.52
N GLY A 152 4.04 -33.99 15.82
CA GLY A 152 3.40 -33.85 14.51
C GLY A 152 2.71 -32.51 14.35
N MET A 153 1.86 -32.39 13.32
CA MET A 153 1.05 -31.20 13.12
C MET A 153 -0.11 -31.15 14.13
N SER A 154 -0.53 -29.93 14.49
CA SER A 154 -1.68 -29.70 15.35
C SER A 154 -2.98 -30.12 14.67
N PHE A 155 -3.88 -30.76 15.41
CA PHE A 155 -5.13 -31.34 14.85
C PHE A 155 -6.03 -30.30 14.18
N ASN A 156 -6.26 -29.16 14.83
CA ASN A 156 -7.17 -28.12 14.31
C ASN A 156 -6.37 -26.83 14.01
N THR A 157 -5.42 -26.93 13.08
CA THR A 157 -4.63 -25.76 12.67
C THR A 157 -5.03 -25.29 11.28
N ASP A 158 -5.13 -23.97 11.11
CA ASP A 158 -5.25 -23.29 9.82
C ASP A 158 -3.88 -23.14 9.13
N ALA A 159 -2.77 -23.36 9.85
CA ALA A 159 -1.42 -23.15 9.36
C ALA A 159 -1.09 -23.96 8.12
N PHE A 160 -1.47 -25.24 8.07
CA PHE A 160 -1.18 -26.12 6.94
C PHE A 160 -1.81 -25.61 5.64
N GLN A 161 -3.10 -25.24 5.69
CA GLN A 161 -3.82 -24.71 4.53
C GLN A 161 -3.24 -23.35 4.10
N ASN A 162 -2.89 -22.51 5.06
CA ASN A 162 -2.28 -21.22 4.78
C ASN A 162 -0.90 -21.37 4.11
N VAL A 163 -0.07 -22.32 4.55
CA VAL A 163 1.22 -22.62 3.90
C VAL A 163 1.01 -23.19 2.49
N CYS A 164 0.09 -24.15 2.30
CA CYS A 164 -0.20 -24.70 0.97
C CYS A 164 -0.65 -23.61 -0.01
N GLY A 165 -1.55 -22.73 0.42
CA GLY A 165 -2.02 -21.64 -0.43
C GLY A 165 -0.96 -20.58 -0.69
N ALA A 166 -0.07 -20.30 0.28
CA ALA A 166 1.08 -19.42 0.07
C ALA A 166 2.08 -20.01 -0.95
N ILE A 167 2.32 -21.32 -0.92
CA ILE A 167 3.13 -22.02 -1.94
C ILE A 167 2.47 -21.91 -3.32
N ALA A 168 1.19 -22.19 -3.44
CA ALA A 168 0.45 -22.06 -4.70
C ALA A 168 0.48 -20.63 -5.25
N ALA A 169 0.39 -19.62 -4.36
CA ALA A 169 0.51 -18.22 -4.74
C ALA A 169 1.94 -17.86 -5.22
N ALA A 170 2.97 -18.40 -4.55
CA ALA A 170 4.35 -18.21 -4.98
C ALA A 170 4.64 -18.89 -6.33
N GLN A 171 4.10 -20.09 -6.58
CA GLN A 171 4.17 -20.78 -7.87
C GLN A 171 3.52 -20.01 -9.02
N ALA A 172 2.51 -19.21 -8.72
CA ALA A 172 1.85 -18.37 -9.73
C ALA A 172 2.73 -17.22 -10.24
N GLY A 173 3.88 -16.95 -9.60
CA GLY A 173 4.86 -15.97 -10.04
C GLY A 173 4.37 -14.52 -10.00
N ILE A 174 3.37 -14.19 -9.19
CA ILE A 174 2.80 -12.85 -9.09
C ILE A 174 3.82 -11.92 -8.41
N PRO A 175 4.36 -10.90 -9.11
CA PRO A 175 5.36 -10.02 -8.52
C PRO A 175 4.75 -9.16 -7.41
N GLY A 176 5.54 -8.90 -6.37
CA GLY A 176 5.12 -8.04 -5.27
C GLY A 176 4.79 -8.78 -3.98
N VAL A 177 4.40 -7.99 -2.97
CA VAL A 177 4.07 -8.50 -1.63
C VAL A 177 2.58 -8.77 -1.54
N CYS A 178 2.22 -10.02 -1.20
CA CYS A 178 0.84 -10.44 -0.98
C CYS A 178 0.70 -11.07 0.41
N VAL A 179 -0.52 -11.09 0.92
CA VAL A 179 -0.92 -11.88 2.10
C VAL A 179 -1.83 -12.99 1.64
N PHE A 180 -1.48 -14.23 2.01
CA PHE A 180 -2.37 -15.37 1.85
C PHE A 180 -2.91 -15.77 3.22
N PHE A 181 -4.22 -15.81 3.37
CA PHE A 181 -4.87 -16.22 4.61
C PHE A 181 -6.30 -16.73 4.36
N ASP A 182 -6.69 -17.82 4.99
CA ASP A 182 -8.02 -18.42 4.87
C ASP A 182 -8.53 -18.51 3.42
N SER A 183 -7.75 -19.15 2.56
CA SER A 183 -8.06 -19.35 1.13
C SER A 183 -8.04 -18.09 0.25
N LEU A 184 -7.74 -16.89 0.79
CA LEU A 184 -7.71 -15.66 0.02
C LEU A 184 -6.28 -15.17 -0.20
N LEU A 185 -5.97 -14.81 -1.45
CA LEU A 185 -4.76 -14.09 -1.81
C LEU A 185 -5.10 -12.61 -1.95
N MET A 186 -4.49 -11.77 -1.13
CA MET A 186 -4.76 -10.34 -1.06
C MET A 186 -3.49 -9.54 -1.30
N ARG A 187 -3.59 -8.30 -1.81
CA ARG A 187 -2.43 -7.39 -1.83
C ARG A 187 -1.98 -7.09 -0.41
N GLY A 188 -0.69 -7.25 -0.12
CA GLY A 188 -0.14 -7.03 1.22
C GLY A 188 -0.38 -5.63 1.76
N SER A 189 -0.44 -4.64 0.87
CA SER A 189 -0.71 -3.24 1.21
C SER A 189 -2.20 -2.88 1.39
N ARG A 190 -3.12 -3.87 1.27
CA ARG A 190 -4.58 -3.65 1.33
C ARG A 190 -5.28 -4.43 2.43
N VAL A 191 -4.54 -5.24 3.17
CA VAL A 191 -5.12 -6.11 4.19
C VAL A 191 -5.30 -5.42 5.53
N VAL A 192 -6.24 -5.96 6.30
CA VAL A 192 -6.50 -5.60 7.70
C VAL A 192 -6.77 -6.88 8.48
N LYS A 193 -6.24 -7.00 9.69
CA LYS A 193 -6.67 -8.04 10.64
C LYS A 193 -8.09 -7.71 11.11
N ALA A 194 -9.07 -8.44 10.61
CA ALA A 194 -10.48 -8.15 10.80
C ALA A 194 -11.15 -9.01 11.89
N ASP A 195 -10.56 -10.15 12.24
CA ASP A 195 -11.11 -11.06 13.25
C ASP A 195 -9.98 -11.71 14.07
N ALA A 196 -10.15 -11.76 15.38
CA ALA A 196 -9.18 -12.32 16.30
C ALA A 196 -9.51 -13.78 16.70
N ASN A 197 -10.68 -14.29 16.35
CA ASN A 197 -11.19 -15.59 16.82
C ASN A 197 -11.48 -16.58 15.69
N GLN A 198 -11.65 -16.11 14.46
CA GLN A 198 -11.94 -16.94 13.28
C GLN A 198 -10.68 -17.22 12.48
N PHE A 199 -10.67 -18.33 11.73
CA PHE A 199 -9.59 -18.60 10.77
C PHE A 199 -9.55 -17.55 9.66
N ARG A 200 -10.69 -16.96 9.29
CA ARG A 200 -10.75 -15.76 8.43
C ARG A 200 -10.31 -14.51 9.19
N GLY A 201 -9.05 -14.50 9.63
CA GLY A 201 -8.47 -13.41 10.43
C GLY A 201 -8.25 -12.12 9.65
N PHE A 202 -8.10 -12.19 8.32
CA PHE A 202 -7.78 -11.04 7.47
C PHE A 202 -8.86 -10.77 6.42
N SER A 203 -9.01 -9.49 6.08
CA SER A 203 -9.84 -9.02 4.96
C SER A 203 -9.10 -7.94 4.17
N SER A 204 -9.58 -7.66 2.96
CA SER A 204 -9.14 -6.54 2.13
C SER A 204 -10.37 -5.67 1.84
N PRO A 205 -10.70 -4.71 2.72
CA PRO A 205 -12.02 -4.06 2.74
C PRO A 205 -12.28 -3.16 1.55
N ASN A 206 -11.23 -2.51 1.01
CA ASN A 206 -11.34 -1.51 -0.06
C ASN A 206 -10.76 -1.97 -1.40
N PHE A 207 -10.28 -3.20 -1.49
CA PHE A 207 -9.73 -3.77 -2.72
C PHE A 207 -10.04 -5.27 -2.79
N PRO A 208 -10.58 -5.80 -3.89
CA PRO A 208 -10.93 -7.22 -3.96
C PRO A 208 -9.69 -8.12 -3.79
N PRO A 209 -9.84 -9.34 -3.22
CA PRO A 209 -8.77 -10.32 -3.24
C PRO A 209 -8.30 -10.61 -4.68
N ILE A 210 -7.00 -10.79 -4.86
CA ILE A 210 -6.37 -11.09 -6.16
C ILE A 210 -6.75 -12.49 -6.62
N GLY A 211 -6.93 -13.41 -5.68
CA GLY A 211 -7.28 -14.79 -5.98
C GLY A 211 -7.88 -15.54 -4.79
N GLN A 212 -8.36 -16.72 -5.09
CA GLN A 212 -8.91 -17.64 -4.10
C GLN A 212 -8.36 -19.05 -4.34
N TYR A 213 -7.91 -19.70 -3.28
CA TYR A 213 -7.41 -21.07 -3.27
C TYR A 213 -8.54 -22.02 -2.84
N GLY A 214 -8.87 -22.95 -3.71
CA GLY A 214 -9.80 -24.03 -3.45
C GLY A 214 -9.12 -25.36 -3.77
N ILE A 215 -9.59 -26.09 -4.79
CA ILE A 215 -8.87 -27.24 -5.35
C ILE A 215 -7.59 -26.75 -6.03
N THR A 216 -7.67 -25.62 -6.72
CA THR A 216 -6.55 -24.89 -7.33
C THR A 216 -6.66 -23.42 -7.00
N LEU A 217 -5.58 -22.67 -7.22
CA LEU A 217 -5.58 -21.21 -7.09
C LEU A 217 -6.24 -20.57 -8.33
N GLY A 218 -7.42 -19.99 -8.14
CA GLY A 218 -8.06 -19.12 -9.12
C GLY A 218 -7.59 -17.68 -8.95
N LEU A 219 -7.11 -17.05 -10.02
CA LEU A 219 -6.61 -15.67 -10.01
C LEU A 219 -7.48 -14.76 -10.86
N ASN A 220 -7.59 -13.48 -10.46
CA ASN A 220 -8.16 -12.43 -11.29
C ASN A 220 -7.03 -11.60 -11.91
N PRO A 221 -6.75 -11.76 -13.23
CA PRO A 221 -5.65 -11.08 -13.91
C PRO A 221 -5.70 -9.55 -13.82
N ASP A 222 -6.91 -8.98 -13.78
CA ASP A 222 -7.12 -7.51 -13.73
C ASP A 222 -6.73 -6.90 -12.37
N LEU A 223 -6.63 -7.73 -11.33
CA LEU A 223 -6.27 -7.29 -9.97
C LEU A 223 -4.81 -7.60 -9.61
N MET A 224 -4.10 -8.36 -10.44
CA MET A 224 -2.73 -8.76 -10.17
C MET A 224 -1.76 -7.56 -10.27
N PRO A 225 -0.75 -7.47 -9.38
CA PRO A 225 0.40 -6.60 -9.61
C PRO A 225 1.04 -6.92 -10.97
N GLN A 226 1.46 -5.89 -11.68
CA GLN A 226 2.13 -6.07 -12.96
C GLN A 226 3.64 -6.28 -12.76
N PRO A 227 4.31 -7.08 -13.62
CA PRO A 227 5.75 -7.23 -13.57
C PRO A 227 6.47 -5.89 -13.86
N PRO A 228 7.76 -5.74 -13.50
CA PRO A 228 8.53 -4.53 -13.81
C PRO A 228 8.42 -4.09 -15.26
N VAL A 229 8.31 -2.76 -15.46
CA VAL A 229 8.15 -2.16 -16.81
C VAL A 229 9.37 -2.42 -17.70
N SER A 230 10.54 -2.48 -17.08
CA SER A 230 11.81 -2.71 -17.78
C SER A 230 12.72 -3.61 -16.94
N PRO A 231 13.64 -4.36 -17.58
CA PRO A 231 14.65 -5.12 -16.84
C PRO A 231 15.47 -4.25 -15.90
N ALA A 232 15.73 -2.99 -16.24
CA ALA A 232 16.53 -2.07 -15.43
C ALA A 232 15.83 -1.60 -14.13
N THR A 233 14.50 -1.75 -14.05
CA THR A 233 13.73 -1.48 -12.82
C THR A 233 13.40 -2.74 -12.04
N SER A 234 13.71 -3.92 -12.58
CA SER A 234 13.53 -5.19 -11.89
C SER A 234 14.60 -5.41 -10.82
N LEU A 235 14.22 -5.96 -9.67
CA LEU A 235 15.19 -6.42 -8.68
C LEU A 235 16.05 -7.64 -9.14
N ASP A 236 15.76 -8.24 -10.29
CA ASP A 236 16.68 -9.19 -10.94
C ASP A 236 17.93 -8.47 -11.46
N ASP A 237 17.84 -7.18 -11.82
CA ASP A 237 19.01 -6.36 -12.13
C ASP A 237 19.81 -6.03 -10.86
N GLN A 238 21.11 -6.35 -10.88
CA GLN A 238 22.00 -6.16 -9.74
C GLN A 238 22.14 -4.67 -9.36
N THR A 239 22.11 -3.76 -10.33
CA THR A 239 22.25 -2.32 -10.08
C THR A 239 20.99 -1.76 -9.40
N ALA A 240 19.81 -2.15 -9.89
CA ALA A 240 18.55 -1.80 -9.26
C ALA A 240 18.47 -2.32 -7.82
N ARG A 241 18.83 -3.60 -7.60
CA ARG A 241 18.85 -4.23 -6.28
C ARG A 241 19.87 -3.60 -5.34
N ALA A 242 21.09 -3.29 -5.81
CA ALA A 242 22.10 -2.59 -5.02
C ALA A 242 21.61 -1.22 -4.57
N GLY A 243 20.89 -0.47 -5.44
CA GLY A 243 20.29 0.80 -5.10
C GLY A 243 19.20 0.69 -4.01
N VAL A 244 18.41 -0.40 -4.01
CA VAL A 244 17.43 -0.66 -2.94
C VAL A 244 18.12 -1.05 -1.64
N LEU A 245 19.19 -1.88 -1.67
CA LEU A 245 19.97 -2.22 -0.48
C LEU A 245 20.61 -0.98 0.16
N GLU A 246 21.19 -0.10 -0.64
CA GLU A 246 21.77 1.15 -0.15
C GLU A 246 20.70 2.10 0.47
N GLN A 247 19.50 2.14 -0.12
CA GLN A 247 18.37 2.85 0.47
C GLN A 247 17.93 2.21 1.79
N LEU A 248 17.84 0.88 1.83
CA LEU A 248 17.46 0.11 3.02
C LEU A 248 18.41 0.33 4.19
N ASP A 249 19.73 0.41 3.94
CA ASP A 249 20.75 0.75 4.95
C ASP A 249 20.46 2.10 5.60
N ALA A 250 20.14 3.09 4.78
CA ALA A 250 19.83 4.42 5.27
C ALA A 250 18.48 4.47 6.02
N ILE A 251 17.47 3.74 5.53
CA ILE A 251 16.18 3.63 6.22
C ILE A 251 16.37 2.96 7.57
N ALA A 252 17.07 1.83 7.65
CA ALA A 252 17.31 1.10 8.89
C ALA A 252 18.04 1.95 9.95
N ALA A 253 18.91 2.87 9.51
CA ALA A 253 19.60 3.79 10.41
C ALA A 253 18.70 4.91 10.99
N ASP A 254 17.60 5.25 10.32
CA ASP A 254 16.75 6.41 10.64
C ASP A 254 15.29 6.06 11.01
N ILE A 255 14.81 4.85 10.73
CA ILE A 255 13.39 4.49 10.83
C ILE A 255 12.83 4.64 12.26
N ASP A 256 13.59 4.31 13.27
CA ASP A 256 13.17 4.41 14.66
C ASP A 256 13.36 5.82 15.27
N LYS A 257 14.00 6.75 14.51
CA LYS A 257 14.28 8.13 14.95
C LYS A 257 13.18 9.12 14.57
N ALA A 258 12.25 8.71 13.72
CA ALA A 258 11.21 9.56 13.17
C ALA A 258 9.82 8.97 13.48
N PRO A 259 9.35 9.05 14.73
CA PRO A 259 8.14 8.35 15.16
C PRO A 259 6.91 8.88 14.43
N VAL A 260 6.16 7.94 13.86
CA VAL A 260 4.81 8.14 13.33
C VAL A 260 3.82 7.56 14.34
N ILE A 261 2.84 8.34 14.72
CA ILE A 261 1.80 7.91 15.65
C ILE A 261 0.42 7.96 15.01
N THR A 262 -0.54 7.29 15.62
CA THR A 262 -1.95 7.39 15.26
C THR A 262 -2.77 7.98 16.40
N LEU A 263 -3.83 8.75 16.05
CA LEU A 263 -4.76 9.34 17.00
C LEU A 263 -6.19 9.14 16.49
N GLY A 264 -6.97 8.29 17.18
CA GLY A 264 -8.38 8.08 16.91
C GLY A 264 -9.26 9.22 17.43
N ALA A 265 -10.22 9.65 16.60
CA ALA A 265 -11.29 10.53 17.06
C ALA A 265 -12.22 9.75 18.00
N PHE A 266 -12.61 10.37 19.10
CA PHE A 266 -13.64 9.88 20.01
C PHE A 266 -14.42 11.07 20.61
N PRO A 267 -15.63 10.89 21.17
CA PRO A 267 -16.37 11.97 21.81
C PRO A 267 -15.64 12.52 23.03
N ALA A 268 -14.70 13.45 22.77
CA ALA A 268 -13.89 14.11 23.79
C ALA A 268 -14.42 15.49 24.12
N ARG A 269 -14.25 15.90 25.39
CA ARG A 269 -14.66 17.24 25.85
C ARG A 269 -13.84 18.33 25.16
N TYR A 270 -14.50 19.38 24.73
CA TYR A 270 -13.90 20.67 24.33
C TYR A 270 -14.75 21.85 24.80
N ASN A 271 -14.11 23.00 25.01
CA ASN A 271 -14.77 24.27 25.37
C ASN A 271 -14.33 25.37 24.41
N PRO A 272 -15.19 25.77 23.45
CA PRO A 272 -14.83 26.81 22.49
C PRO A 272 -14.58 28.19 23.12
N ALA A 273 -15.23 28.49 24.24
CA ALA A 273 -15.07 29.79 24.90
C ALA A 273 -13.70 29.95 25.58
N GLU A 274 -13.15 28.85 26.07
CA GLU A 274 -11.82 28.80 26.71
C GLU A 274 -10.71 28.32 25.74
N ALA A 275 -11.06 28.01 24.50
CA ALA A 275 -10.16 27.40 23.50
C ALA A 275 -9.44 26.15 24.04
N THR A 276 -10.11 25.29 24.80
CA THR A 276 -9.56 24.05 25.37
C THR A 276 -10.20 22.82 24.74
N ALA A 277 -9.40 21.74 24.58
CA ALA A 277 -9.89 20.45 24.10
C ALA A 277 -8.88 19.35 24.47
N LEU A 278 -9.37 18.22 24.99
CA LEU A 278 -8.55 17.08 25.36
C LEU A 278 -7.70 16.57 24.19
N LEU A 279 -8.29 16.43 23.00
CA LEU A 279 -7.54 15.98 21.80
C LEU A 279 -6.43 16.98 21.41
N ALA A 280 -6.64 18.29 21.58
CA ALA A 280 -5.60 19.31 21.33
C ALA A 280 -4.43 19.17 22.32
N GLU A 281 -4.72 18.90 23.59
CA GLU A 281 -3.68 18.68 24.60
C GLU A 281 -2.86 17.42 24.29
N MET A 282 -3.53 16.32 23.86
CA MET A 282 -2.86 15.09 23.44
C MET A 282 -1.95 15.34 22.21
N ILE A 283 -2.42 16.05 21.18
CA ILE A 283 -1.63 16.41 20.00
C ILE A 283 -0.38 17.20 20.41
N ARG A 284 -0.53 18.26 21.24
CA ARG A 284 0.59 19.06 21.73
C ARG A 284 1.57 18.26 22.58
N ALA A 285 1.08 17.34 23.41
CA ALA A 285 1.95 16.45 24.18
C ALA A 285 2.80 15.55 23.25
N CYS A 286 2.21 15.02 22.17
CA CYS A 286 2.94 14.24 21.17
C CYS A 286 3.96 15.10 20.41
N LEU A 287 3.61 16.36 20.05
CA LEU A 287 4.55 17.30 19.44
C LEU A 287 5.78 17.54 20.33
N GLY A 288 5.57 17.69 21.64
CA GLY A 288 6.64 17.82 22.62
C GLY A 288 7.58 16.60 22.69
N LYS A 289 7.21 15.46 22.10
CA LYS A 289 8.04 14.25 21.97
C LYS A 289 8.77 14.15 20.60
N GLY A 290 8.57 15.12 19.71
CA GLY A 290 9.27 15.17 18.43
C GLY A 290 8.74 14.18 17.40
N ILE A 291 7.42 13.95 17.33
CA ILE A 291 6.82 13.13 16.28
C ILE A 291 7.08 13.74 14.90
N SER A 292 7.25 12.88 13.90
CA SER A 292 7.46 13.27 12.50
C SER A 292 6.22 13.06 11.64
N GLY A 293 5.31 12.18 12.06
CA GLY A 293 4.06 11.89 11.37
C GLY A 293 2.90 11.66 12.34
N LEU A 294 1.70 12.04 11.92
CA LEU A 294 0.46 11.87 12.66
C LEU A 294 -0.63 11.34 11.70
N VAL A 295 -1.07 10.12 11.94
CA VAL A 295 -2.20 9.52 11.22
C VAL A 295 -3.45 9.69 12.08
N LEU A 296 -4.38 10.54 11.65
CA LEU A 296 -5.68 10.69 12.27
C LEU A 296 -6.58 9.50 11.87
N GLN A 297 -7.33 8.97 12.81
CA GLN A 297 -8.44 8.05 12.55
C GLN A 297 -9.75 8.80 12.76
N SER A 298 -10.20 9.44 11.70
CA SER A 298 -11.39 10.29 11.66
C SER A 298 -12.69 9.48 11.62
N TYR A 299 -13.81 10.12 11.84
CA TYR A 299 -15.14 9.53 11.66
C TYR A 299 -15.52 9.49 10.18
N GLY A 300 -16.31 8.49 9.79
CA GLY A 300 -16.93 8.38 8.46
C GLY A 300 -15.94 8.65 7.33
N GLU A 301 -16.25 9.65 6.50
CA GLU A 301 -15.48 10.00 5.30
C GLU A 301 -14.38 11.06 5.58
N GLY A 302 -13.71 11.02 6.74
CA GLY A 302 -12.65 11.95 7.11
C GLY A 302 -13.13 13.13 7.95
N ASN A 303 -14.10 12.93 8.83
CA ASN A 303 -14.60 13.98 9.72
C ASN A 303 -13.86 13.99 11.05
N PHE A 304 -13.07 15.00 11.32
CA PHE A 304 -12.37 15.18 12.60
C PHE A 304 -12.90 16.40 13.37
N PRO A 305 -13.06 16.36 14.70
CA PRO A 305 -13.53 17.51 15.46
C PRO A 305 -12.48 18.63 15.45
N SER A 306 -12.92 19.87 15.18
CA SER A 306 -12.03 21.04 15.23
C SER A 306 -11.87 21.63 16.63
N GLY A 307 -12.76 21.28 17.56
CA GLY A 307 -12.87 21.93 18.88
C GLY A 307 -13.75 23.17 18.88
N ASN A 308 -14.37 23.53 17.73
CA ASN A 308 -15.37 24.59 17.63
C ASN A 308 -16.29 24.31 16.44
N ALA A 309 -17.50 23.83 16.70
CA ALA A 309 -18.45 23.43 15.68
C ALA A 309 -19.00 24.62 14.84
N ARG A 310 -18.90 25.85 15.34
CA ARG A 310 -19.39 27.03 14.63
C ARG A 310 -18.35 27.64 13.69
N GLU A 311 -17.08 27.59 14.12
CA GLU A 311 -15.97 28.22 13.41
C GLU A 311 -14.71 27.38 13.60
N ALA A 312 -14.48 26.44 12.69
CA ALA A 312 -13.43 25.43 12.81
C ALA A 312 -12.05 26.04 13.10
N ALA A 313 -11.69 27.13 12.43
CA ALA A 313 -10.38 27.80 12.58
C ALA A 313 -10.13 28.37 13.98
N LYS A 314 -11.16 28.60 14.79
CA LYS A 314 -11.06 29.01 16.19
C LYS A 314 -11.02 27.84 17.16
N GLY A 315 -11.14 26.62 16.68
CA GLY A 315 -11.11 25.41 17.51
C GLY A 315 -9.71 25.08 18.00
N ALA A 316 -9.61 24.64 19.28
CA ALA A 316 -8.34 24.29 19.89
C ALA A 316 -7.65 23.12 19.18
N ILE A 317 -8.42 22.16 18.63
CA ILE A 317 -7.91 21.00 17.88
C ILE A 317 -7.39 21.45 16.51
N TYR A 318 -8.11 22.32 15.80
CA TYR A 318 -7.62 22.93 14.56
C TYR A 318 -6.27 23.58 14.79
N GLN A 319 -6.14 24.42 15.83
CA GLN A 319 -4.90 25.14 16.14
C GLN A 319 -3.75 24.16 16.48
N ALA A 320 -4.01 23.12 17.25
CA ALA A 320 -2.99 22.13 17.58
C ALA A 320 -2.49 21.35 16.35
N LEU A 321 -3.37 21.01 15.40
CA LEU A 321 -2.99 20.37 14.14
C LEU A 321 -2.25 21.33 13.20
N ASP A 322 -2.66 22.60 13.14
CA ASP A 322 -1.95 23.63 12.37
C ASP A 322 -0.55 23.89 12.94
N GLU A 323 -0.40 23.93 14.28
CA GLU A 323 0.90 23.96 14.97
C GLU A 323 1.77 22.76 14.57
N ALA A 324 1.19 21.54 14.53
CA ALA A 324 1.87 20.33 14.12
C ALA A 324 2.39 20.42 12.67
N ASN A 325 1.53 20.82 11.73
CA ASN A 325 1.92 20.99 10.33
C ASN A 325 3.03 22.05 10.15
N ARG A 326 2.93 23.20 10.85
CA ARG A 326 3.99 24.23 10.82
C ARG A 326 5.29 23.75 11.44
N ALA A 327 5.25 22.84 12.40
CA ALA A 327 6.42 22.19 12.98
C ALA A 327 7.04 21.12 12.07
N GLY A 328 6.45 20.86 10.89
CA GLY A 328 6.93 19.89 9.91
C GLY A 328 6.42 18.47 10.12
N VAL A 329 5.41 18.26 10.97
CA VAL A 329 4.75 16.95 11.11
C VAL A 329 3.86 16.69 9.90
N VAL A 330 4.01 15.56 9.26
CA VAL A 330 3.13 15.12 8.18
C VAL A 330 1.84 14.56 8.77
N ILE A 331 0.72 15.19 8.47
CA ILE A 331 -0.60 14.79 8.97
C ILE A 331 -1.35 14.05 7.85
N VAL A 332 -1.82 12.84 8.14
CA VAL A 332 -2.64 12.03 7.23
C VAL A 332 -4.01 11.84 7.87
N ASP A 333 -5.06 12.23 7.18
CA ASP A 333 -6.43 12.10 7.67
C ASP A 333 -7.06 10.81 7.16
N ASN A 334 -6.91 9.73 7.91
CA ASN A 334 -7.51 8.43 7.60
C ASN A 334 -8.88 8.29 8.29
N THR A 335 -9.65 7.28 7.89
CA THR A 335 -10.90 6.93 8.58
C THR A 335 -10.72 5.73 9.50
N GLN A 336 -11.39 5.75 10.66
CA GLN A 336 -11.48 4.58 11.55
C GLN A 336 -12.51 3.54 11.09
N VAL A 337 -13.29 3.87 10.04
CA VAL A 337 -14.25 2.95 9.45
C VAL A 337 -13.49 1.96 8.56
N LEU A 338 -13.75 0.66 8.77
CA LEU A 338 -13.02 -0.40 8.11
C LEU A 338 -13.11 -0.34 6.57
N GLN A 339 -14.27 0.06 6.03
CA GLN A 339 -14.53 0.12 4.60
C GLN A 339 -15.03 1.52 4.21
N GLY A 340 -14.44 2.09 3.16
CA GLY A 340 -14.77 3.41 2.65
C GLY A 340 -13.52 4.23 2.31
N ALA A 341 -13.73 5.48 1.94
CA ALA A 341 -12.68 6.42 1.57
C ALA A 341 -12.89 7.77 2.27
N VAL A 342 -11.84 8.56 2.33
CA VAL A 342 -11.89 9.95 2.80
C VAL A 342 -12.31 10.86 1.65
N ASP A 343 -13.36 11.66 1.87
CA ASP A 343 -13.83 12.70 0.95
C ASP A 343 -14.09 14.02 1.68
N TYR A 344 -13.20 14.97 1.52
CA TYR A 344 -13.32 16.31 2.14
C TYR A 344 -14.47 17.15 1.62
N ASN A 345 -15.09 16.78 0.50
CA ASN A 345 -16.21 17.49 -0.07
C ASN A 345 -17.57 16.98 0.44
N ALA A 346 -17.57 15.80 1.08
CA ALA A 346 -18.82 15.19 1.55
C ALA A 346 -19.46 15.96 2.72
N TYR A 347 -18.63 16.44 3.67
CA TYR A 347 -19.12 17.07 4.90
C TYR A 347 -18.30 18.29 5.33
N ALA A 348 -18.99 19.34 5.79
CA ALA A 348 -18.35 20.54 6.35
C ALA A 348 -17.44 20.24 7.56
N ALA A 349 -17.69 19.14 8.28
CA ALA A 349 -16.91 18.72 9.43
C ALA A 349 -15.50 18.21 9.07
N GLY A 350 -15.27 17.75 7.83
CA GLY A 350 -13.97 17.35 7.29
C GLY A 350 -13.31 18.40 6.40
N ALA A 351 -14.11 19.29 5.77
CA ALA A 351 -13.67 20.24 4.74
C ALA A 351 -12.58 21.25 5.17
N TRP A 352 -12.32 21.38 6.45
CA TRP A 352 -11.28 22.27 7.00
C TRP A 352 -9.89 21.61 7.08
N LEU A 353 -9.82 20.28 7.09
CA LEU A 353 -8.58 19.52 7.28
C LEU A 353 -7.48 19.82 6.22
N PRO A 354 -7.80 19.94 4.93
CA PRO A 354 -6.81 20.35 3.94
C PRO A 354 -6.16 21.71 4.24
N LYS A 355 -6.88 22.63 4.92
CA LYS A 355 -6.37 23.97 5.25
C LYS A 355 -5.24 23.95 6.28
N ILE A 356 -5.16 22.89 7.09
CA ILE A 356 -4.04 22.65 8.03
C ILE A 356 -3.03 21.66 7.48
N GLY A 357 -3.06 21.37 6.18
CA GLY A 357 -2.09 20.50 5.52
C GLY A 357 -2.33 19.00 5.75
N ALA A 358 -3.51 18.59 6.21
CA ALA A 358 -3.86 17.18 6.30
C ALA A 358 -4.00 16.57 4.90
N LEU A 359 -3.37 15.40 4.71
CA LEU A 359 -3.33 14.67 3.46
C LEU A 359 -4.48 13.67 3.38
N ASN A 360 -5.06 13.54 2.18
CA ASN A 360 -6.10 12.56 1.89
C ASN A 360 -5.46 11.24 1.45
N PRO A 361 -5.60 10.14 2.21
CA PRO A 361 -5.09 8.82 1.85
C PRO A 361 -6.07 8.02 0.96
N VAL A 362 -7.19 8.61 0.55
CA VAL A 362 -8.28 8.00 -0.22
C VAL A 362 -8.89 6.81 0.55
N ASP A 363 -8.60 5.60 0.16
CA ASP A 363 -9.11 4.34 0.72
C ASP A 363 -8.01 3.48 1.38
N MET A 364 -6.85 4.09 1.67
CA MET A 364 -5.73 3.41 2.32
C MET A 364 -6.14 2.96 3.73
N THR A 365 -5.75 1.75 4.12
CA THR A 365 -5.98 1.30 5.51
C THR A 365 -5.13 2.12 6.49
N VAL A 366 -5.55 2.22 7.74
CA VAL A 366 -4.78 2.91 8.79
C VAL A 366 -3.37 2.32 8.90
N MET A 367 -3.26 0.99 8.87
CA MET A 367 -1.98 0.26 8.94
C MET A 367 -1.08 0.58 7.76
N ALA A 368 -1.65 0.63 6.55
CA ALA A 368 -0.92 1.03 5.36
C ALA A 368 -0.45 2.49 5.43
N SER A 369 -1.28 3.41 5.94
CA SER A 369 -0.92 4.81 6.11
C SER A 369 0.25 4.99 7.08
N ILE A 370 0.24 4.27 8.22
CA ILE A 370 1.33 4.32 9.21
C ILE A 370 2.62 3.75 8.60
N ALA A 371 2.56 2.55 8.02
CA ALA A 371 3.74 1.89 7.45
C ALA A 371 4.35 2.70 6.30
N LYS A 372 3.53 3.19 5.35
CA LYS A 372 3.98 4.02 4.23
C LYS A 372 4.64 5.30 4.72
N LEU A 373 3.98 6.04 5.62
CA LEU A 373 4.51 7.29 6.14
C LEU A 373 5.84 7.08 6.88
N THR A 374 5.93 6.04 7.70
CA THR A 374 7.15 5.67 8.43
C THR A 374 8.32 5.45 7.47
N VAL A 375 8.12 4.63 6.42
CA VAL A 375 9.16 4.34 5.42
C VAL A 375 9.52 5.58 4.62
N LEU A 376 8.56 6.39 4.17
CA LEU A 376 8.82 7.61 3.39
C LEU A 376 9.64 8.64 4.18
N ILE A 377 9.30 8.85 5.47
CA ILE A 377 10.05 9.77 6.34
C ILE A 377 11.48 9.26 6.54
N ALA A 378 11.67 7.96 6.81
CA ALA A 378 12.99 7.37 7.00
C ALA A 378 13.84 7.42 5.71
N ALA A 379 13.22 7.22 4.53
CA ALA A 379 13.89 7.28 3.24
C ALA A 379 14.24 8.70 2.78
N ARG A 380 13.60 9.73 3.37
CA ARG A 380 13.65 11.12 2.91
C ARG A 380 15.07 11.64 2.70
N ARG A 381 15.93 11.49 3.72
CA ARG A 381 17.30 12.04 3.69
C ARG A 381 18.15 11.35 2.62
N LYS A 382 18.07 10.02 2.50
CA LYS A 382 18.83 9.26 1.51
C LYS A 382 18.46 9.62 0.09
N ASN A 383 17.17 9.83 -0.17
CA ASN A 383 16.67 10.16 -1.50
C ASN A 383 16.71 11.66 -1.84
N GLY A 384 17.15 12.52 -0.90
CA GLY A 384 17.18 13.97 -1.08
C GLY A 384 15.80 14.61 -1.21
N TRP A 385 14.75 13.94 -0.70
CA TRP A 385 13.39 14.45 -0.78
C TRP A 385 13.16 15.63 0.17
N THR A 386 12.42 16.60 -0.29
CA THR A 386 11.84 17.64 0.55
C THR A 386 10.68 17.07 1.39
N LEU A 387 10.15 17.85 2.32
CA LEU A 387 8.95 17.45 3.05
C LEU A 387 7.73 17.41 2.13
N ASP A 388 7.67 18.28 1.14
CA ASP A 388 6.59 18.33 0.16
C ASP A 388 6.64 17.13 -0.80
N ASP A 389 7.83 16.62 -1.13
CA ASP A 389 7.96 15.35 -1.85
C ASP A 389 7.39 14.17 -1.03
N VAL A 390 7.66 14.12 0.28
CA VAL A 390 7.08 13.10 1.17
C VAL A 390 5.56 13.22 1.21
N LYS A 391 5.01 14.43 1.33
CA LYS A 391 3.57 14.68 1.31
C LYS A 391 2.94 14.25 -0.03
N TYR A 392 3.61 14.55 -1.12
CA TYR A 392 3.19 14.15 -2.47
C TYR A 392 3.20 12.62 -2.63
N LEU A 393 4.30 11.96 -2.25
CA LEU A 393 4.42 10.50 -2.31
C LEU A 393 3.41 9.80 -1.40
N MET A 394 3.08 10.41 -0.24
CA MET A 394 2.06 9.87 0.67
C MET A 394 0.67 9.77 0.01
N GLN A 395 0.33 10.72 -0.86
CA GLN A 395 -0.93 10.74 -1.60
C GLN A 395 -0.86 10.05 -2.98
N THR A 396 0.32 9.57 -3.38
CA THR A 396 0.54 8.87 -4.65
C THR A 396 0.52 7.37 -4.42
N PRO A 397 -0.28 6.57 -5.13
CA PRO A 397 -0.18 5.11 -5.07
C PRO A 397 1.18 4.66 -5.57
N LEU A 398 1.95 3.97 -4.74
CA LEU A 398 3.31 3.50 -5.04
C LEU A 398 3.37 1.99 -5.21
N VAL A 399 2.69 1.24 -4.34
CA VAL A 399 2.69 -0.22 -4.28
C VAL A 399 1.26 -0.80 -4.30
N GLY A 400 0.30 -0.01 -4.78
CA GLY A 400 -1.10 -0.40 -4.87
C GLY A 400 -1.86 -0.32 -3.53
N GLU A 401 -1.35 0.42 -2.56
CA GLU A 401 -1.89 0.58 -1.21
C GLU A 401 -3.15 1.47 -1.13
N MET A 402 -3.42 2.22 -2.18
CA MET A 402 -4.61 3.07 -2.31
C MET A 402 -5.13 3.08 -3.74
N THR A 403 -6.40 3.44 -3.90
CA THR A 403 -6.99 3.67 -5.22
C THR A 403 -6.41 4.95 -5.83
N ASP A 404 -6.06 4.87 -7.11
CA ASP A 404 -5.58 6.02 -7.84
C ASP A 404 -6.74 6.85 -8.34
N ILE A 405 -6.96 7.98 -7.73
CA ILE A 405 -8.03 8.92 -8.10
C ILE A 405 -7.55 10.00 -9.07
N SER A 406 -6.25 10.10 -9.33
CA SER A 406 -5.65 11.18 -10.12
C SER A 406 -5.08 10.74 -11.46
N ARG A 407 -5.06 9.42 -11.75
CA ARG A 407 -4.39 8.86 -12.93
C ARG A 407 -5.20 7.77 -13.62
N LEU A 408 -4.99 7.62 -14.94
CA LEU A 408 -5.21 6.36 -15.65
C LEU A 408 -3.85 5.78 -16.03
N ASP A 409 -3.70 4.47 -15.94
CA ASP A 409 -2.47 3.75 -16.31
C ASP A 409 -2.81 2.70 -17.37
N SER A 410 -2.09 2.72 -18.48
CA SER A 410 -2.31 1.82 -19.62
C SER A 410 -2.12 0.34 -19.31
N ARG A 411 -1.46 0.01 -18.20
CA ARG A 411 -1.17 -1.36 -17.78
C ARG A 411 -2.13 -1.89 -16.70
N SER A 412 -2.98 -1.03 -16.13
CA SER A 412 -3.90 -1.41 -15.06
C SER A 412 -5.28 -0.79 -15.23
N ASN A 413 -5.44 0.48 -14.86
CA ASN A 413 -6.69 1.22 -14.96
C ASN A 413 -6.63 2.16 -16.18
N ALA A 414 -6.81 1.61 -17.38
CA ALA A 414 -6.60 2.34 -18.62
C ALA A 414 -7.80 3.15 -19.11
N VAL A 415 -9.00 2.96 -18.53
CA VAL A 415 -10.25 3.49 -19.07
C VAL A 415 -11.02 4.29 -18.03
N LEU A 416 -11.44 5.49 -18.41
CA LEU A 416 -12.40 6.30 -17.67
C LEU A 416 -13.78 6.10 -18.30
N LEU A 417 -14.65 5.38 -17.60
CA LEU A 417 -16.01 5.07 -18.06
C LEU A 417 -16.95 6.28 -17.90
N PRO A 418 -18.14 6.29 -18.57
CA PRO A 418 -19.11 7.35 -18.41
C PRO A 418 -19.51 7.58 -16.95
N GLY A 419 -19.47 8.83 -16.53
CA GLY A 419 -19.75 9.25 -15.15
C GLY A 419 -18.58 9.13 -14.17
N GLN A 420 -17.51 8.48 -14.55
CA GLN A 420 -16.28 8.43 -13.73
C GLN A 420 -15.45 9.70 -13.88
N SER A 421 -14.61 9.99 -12.88
CA SER A 421 -13.70 11.15 -12.88
C SER A 421 -12.34 10.82 -12.31
N LEU A 422 -11.32 11.54 -12.79
CA LEU A 422 -10.06 11.76 -12.07
C LEU A 422 -10.16 13.08 -11.30
N THR A 423 -9.58 13.14 -10.12
CA THR A 423 -9.60 14.34 -9.27
C THR A 423 -8.21 14.65 -8.74
N THR A 424 -7.93 15.93 -8.53
CA THR A 424 -6.75 16.33 -7.74
C THR A 424 -6.96 15.92 -6.27
N PHE A 425 -5.89 15.63 -5.54
CA PHE A 425 -6.00 15.15 -4.15
C PHE A 425 -6.70 16.13 -3.20
N ASN A 426 -6.65 17.42 -3.49
CA ASN A 426 -7.33 18.45 -2.72
C ASN A 426 -8.73 18.83 -3.28
N GLY A 427 -9.18 18.13 -4.33
CA GLY A 427 -10.49 18.37 -4.96
C GLY A 427 -10.62 19.66 -5.75
N SER A 428 -9.51 20.39 -6.01
CA SER A 428 -9.55 21.67 -6.71
C SER A 428 -9.94 21.57 -8.19
N GLY A 429 -9.67 20.41 -8.81
CA GLY A 429 -10.01 20.16 -10.21
C GLY A 429 -10.33 18.69 -10.47
N SER A 430 -11.13 18.44 -11.50
CA SER A 430 -11.52 17.10 -11.93
C SER A 430 -11.59 16.97 -13.44
N LEU A 431 -11.15 15.81 -13.97
CA LEU A 431 -11.47 15.37 -15.33
C LEU A 431 -12.64 14.38 -15.24
N ILE A 432 -13.82 14.81 -15.58
CA ILE A 432 -15.02 13.97 -15.61
C ILE A 432 -15.32 13.48 -17.02
N ASN A 433 -15.62 12.21 -17.20
CA ASN A 433 -16.22 11.68 -18.42
C ASN A 433 -17.74 11.84 -18.34
N ASP A 434 -18.23 13.04 -18.61
CA ASP A 434 -19.66 13.39 -18.52
C ASP A 434 -20.47 12.63 -19.55
N THR A 435 -21.60 12.05 -19.12
CA THR A 435 -22.44 11.20 -19.98
C THR A 435 -23.13 11.92 -21.14
N LYS A 436 -23.23 13.25 -21.07
CA LYS A 436 -23.93 14.09 -22.06
C LYS A 436 -23.01 14.95 -22.91
N THR A 437 -21.82 15.26 -22.39
CA THR A 437 -20.89 16.20 -23.03
C THR A 437 -19.50 15.60 -23.30
N GLY A 438 -19.23 14.37 -22.84
CA GLY A 438 -17.91 13.73 -22.93
C GLY A 438 -16.92 14.27 -21.89
N PRO A 439 -15.61 14.01 -22.07
CA PRO A 439 -14.61 14.36 -21.08
C PRO A 439 -14.39 15.87 -20.95
N GLN A 440 -14.47 16.37 -19.70
CA GLN A 440 -14.31 17.78 -19.35
C GLN A 440 -13.42 17.96 -18.12
N LEU A 441 -12.53 18.95 -18.16
CA LEU A 441 -11.89 19.49 -16.95
C LEU A 441 -12.83 20.51 -16.31
N ARG A 442 -13.05 20.33 -15.00
CA ARG A 442 -13.90 21.21 -14.18
C ARG A 442 -13.16 21.64 -12.92
N ASP A 443 -13.49 22.81 -12.41
CA ASP A 443 -13.06 23.27 -11.08
C ASP A 443 -13.88 22.63 -9.95
N SER A 444 -13.55 22.98 -8.71
CA SER A 444 -14.27 22.50 -7.51
C SER A 444 -15.74 22.98 -7.42
N SER A 445 -16.12 24.02 -8.17
CA SER A 445 -17.51 24.49 -8.26
C SER A 445 -18.32 23.72 -9.33
N GLY A 446 -17.64 22.91 -10.16
CA GLY A 446 -18.20 22.22 -11.32
C GLY A 446 -18.19 23.05 -12.61
N ALA A 447 -17.61 24.26 -12.60
CA ALA A 447 -17.48 25.06 -13.81
C ALA A 447 -16.52 24.39 -14.80
N VAL A 448 -16.89 24.39 -16.09
CA VAL A 448 -16.09 23.77 -17.15
C VAL A 448 -14.92 24.67 -17.51
N LEU A 449 -13.70 24.18 -17.28
CA LEU A 449 -12.46 24.87 -17.65
C LEU A 449 -11.99 24.50 -19.06
N TRP A 450 -12.25 23.26 -19.47
CA TRP A 450 -11.91 22.75 -20.80
C TRP A 450 -12.76 21.53 -21.14
N SER A 451 -13.09 21.38 -22.42
CA SER A 451 -13.81 20.22 -22.96
C SER A 451 -12.99 19.58 -24.08
N MET A 452 -12.88 18.24 -24.09
CA MET A 452 -12.23 17.51 -25.17
C MET A 452 -13.03 17.60 -26.48
N LEU A 453 -14.36 17.70 -26.39
CA LEU A 453 -15.24 17.85 -27.54
C LEU A 453 -15.78 19.28 -27.60
N GLU A 454 -15.63 19.95 -28.73
CA GLU A 454 -16.18 21.31 -28.92
C GLU A 454 -17.69 21.30 -29.12
N ALA A 455 -18.21 20.34 -29.86
CA ALA A 455 -19.65 20.18 -30.15
C ALA A 455 -20.01 18.67 -30.17
N PRO A 456 -20.27 18.07 -29.00
CA PRO A 456 -20.53 16.65 -28.96
C PRO A 456 -21.86 16.28 -29.63
N ASP A 457 -21.83 15.31 -30.54
CA ASP A 457 -23.04 14.66 -31.01
C ASP A 457 -23.65 13.82 -29.88
N LYS A 458 -24.85 14.18 -29.44
CA LYS A 458 -25.58 13.48 -28.39
C LYS A 458 -25.88 12.02 -28.73
N ALA A 459 -25.94 11.67 -30.03
CA ALA A 459 -26.15 10.30 -30.47
C ALA A 459 -24.90 9.44 -30.31
N ALA A 460 -23.72 10.05 -30.29
CA ALA A 460 -22.42 9.37 -30.09
C ALA A 460 -22.09 9.10 -28.61
N LEU A 461 -22.77 9.80 -27.68
CA LEU A 461 -22.56 9.70 -26.23
C LEU A 461 -23.56 8.71 -25.57
N PRO A 462 -23.22 8.16 -24.39
CA PRO A 462 -21.96 8.31 -23.67
C PRO A 462 -20.82 7.53 -24.30
N GLY A 463 -19.58 7.97 -24.07
CA GLY A 463 -18.35 7.34 -24.59
C GLY A 463 -17.35 6.95 -23.51
N ARG A 464 -16.21 6.43 -23.91
CA ARG A 464 -15.12 6.03 -23.00
C ARG A 464 -13.80 6.72 -23.35
N LEU A 465 -13.09 7.22 -22.35
CA LEU A 465 -11.74 7.76 -22.49
C LEU A 465 -10.73 6.67 -22.15
N HIS A 466 -9.75 6.45 -23.02
CA HIS A 466 -8.79 5.34 -22.88
C HIS A 466 -7.36 5.83 -23.11
N ILE A 467 -6.46 5.55 -22.16
CA ILE A 467 -5.01 5.71 -22.34
C ILE A 467 -4.41 4.43 -22.88
N MET A 468 -3.76 4.51 -24.04
CA MET A 468 -3.12 3.37 -24.72
C MET A 468 -1.67 3.21 -24.26
N GLY A 469 -1.11 1.99 -24.34
CA GLY A 469 0.29 1.72 -24.03
C GLY A 469 1.28 2.55 -24.84
N SER A 470 0.92 2.91 -26.08
CA SER A 470 1.69 3.83 -26.93
C SER A 470 1.74 5.28 -26.42
N GLY A 471 0.96 5.63 -25.39
CA GLY A 471 0.85 7.00 -24.88
C GLY A 471 -0.16 7.86 -25.64
N ASN A 472 -1.00 7.28 -26.51
CA ASN A 472 -2.12 8.01 -27.08
C ASN A 472 -3.32 7.97 -26.14
N LEU A 473 -3.96 9.11 -25.88
CA LEU A 473 -5.23 9.21 -25.18
C LEU A 473 -6.33 9.39 -26.22
N ALA A 474 -7.33 8.52 -26.18
CA ALA A 474 -8.41 8.51 -27.16
C ALA A 474 -9.79 8.46 -26.47
N PHE A 475 -10.74 9.21 -27.01
CA PHE A 475 -12.13 9.15 -26.62
C PHE A 475 -12.98 8.53 -27.73
N HIS A 476 -13.66 7.44 -27.41
CA HIS A 476 -14.50 6.70 -28.33
C HIS A 476 -15.98 6.84 -27.97
N SER A 477 -16.82 6.94 -28.98
CA SER A 477 -18.28 6.92 -28.85
C SER A 477 -18.78 5.60 -28.24
N ARG A 478 -20.07 5.54 -27.91
CA ARG A 478 -20.74 4.28 -27.53
C ARG A 478 -20.65 3.19 -28.61
N ASN A 479 -20.49 3.57 -29.87
CA ASN A 479 -20.37 2.66 -31.02
C ASN A 479 -18.89 2.39 -31.39
N SER A 480 -17.93 2.79 -30.52
CA SER A 480 -16.49 2.64 -30.70
C SER A 480 -15.88 3.48 -31.84
N GLU A 481 -16.56 4.52 -32.32
CA GLU A 481 -16.00 5.50 -33.24
C GLU A 481 -15.06 6.45 -32.51
N LEU A 482 -13.91 6.77 -33.09
CA LEU A 482 -12.97 7.72 -32.52
C LEU A 482 -13.53 9.14 -32.67
N LEU A 483 -13.77 9.84 -31.55
CA LEU A 483 -14.28 11.20 -31.51
C LEU A 483 -13.20 12.24 -31.20
N TRP A 484 -12.17 11.84 -30.47
CA TRP A 484 -11.05 12.70 -30.10
C TRP A 484 -9.81 11.86 -29.74
N GLN A 485 -8.63 12.39 -30.02
CA GLN A 485 -7.37 11.81 -29.54
C GLN A 485 -6.30 12.89 -29.31
N SER A 486 -5.33 12.57 -28.45
CA SER A 486 -4.21 13.46 -28.12
C SER A 486 -3.11 13.51 -29.17
N GLU A 487 -3.07 12.53 -30.09
CA GLU A 487 -2.00 12.33 -31.11
C GLU A 487 -0.59 12.21 -30.53
N SER A 488 -0.49 11.82 -29.24
CA SER A 488 0.77 11.73 -28.50
C SER A 488 1.46 10.36 -28.59
N GLY A 489 0.84 9.39 -29.26
CA GLY A 489 1.35 8.03 -29.37
C GLY A 489 2.77 7.95 -29.95
N LYS A 490 3.59 7.06 -29.38
CA LYS A 490 4.96 6.74 -29.82
C LYS A 490 5.13 5.23 -29.93
N ASP A 491 5.74 4.77 -31.01
CA ASP A 491 5.97 3.34 -31.26
C ASP A 491 6.90 2.70 -30.22
N ASP A 492 7.76 3.51 -29.60
CA ASP A 492 8.72 3.09 -28.59
C ASP A 492 8.23 3.29 -27.15
N CYS A 493 6.96 3.66 -26.94
CA CYS A 493 6.31 3.73 -25.65
C CYS A 493 5.60 2.41 -25.36
N ALA A 494 5.91 1.76 -24.24
CA ALA A 494 5.30 0.50 -23.82
C ALA A 494 4.38 0.66 -22.61
N ALA A 495 4.50 1.76 -21.87
CA ALA A 495 3.75 2.02 -20.66
C ALA A 495 3.53 3.53 -20.47
N ALA A 496 2.27 3.95 -20.51
CA ALA A 496 1.88 5.34 -20.38
C ALA A 496 0.82 5.54 -19.31
N ARG A 497 0.83 6.73 -18.71
CA ARG A 497 -0.23 7.16 -17.79
C ARG A 497 -0.72 8.56 -18.13
N LEU A 498 -2.03 8.77 -17.98
CA LEU A 498 -2.64 10.09 -17.92
C LEU A 498 -2.69 10.52 -16.46
N ARG A 499 -2.23 11.71 -16.13
CA ARG A 499 -2.15 12.22 -14.78
C ARG A 499 -2.81 13.60 -14.68
N LEU A 500 -3.61 13.81 -13.64
CA LEU A 500 -4.17 15.10 -13.29
C LEU A 500 -3.45 15.66 -12.06
N THR A 501 -2.80 16.80 -12.19
CA THR A 501 -2.06 17.47 -11.12
C THR A 501 -2.50 18.92 -10.97
N GLN A 502 -2.39 19.44 -9.75
CA GLN A 502 -2.50 20.88 -9.49
C GLN A 502 -1.11 21.49 -9.41
N ALA A 503 -0.94 22.69 -9.94
CA ALA A 503 0.29 23.47 -9.75
C ALA A 503 0.49 23.83 -8.27
N ALA A 504 1.75 23.98 -7.85
CA ALA A 504 2.10 24.29 -6.47
C ALA A 504 1.55 25.64 -5.98
N ASP A 505 1.31 26.58 -6.90
CA ASP A 505 0.68 27.90 -6.61
C ASP A 505 -0.83 27.80 -6.41
N GLY A 506 -1.44 26.63 -6.63
CA GLY A 506 -2.86 26.41 -6.52
C GLY A 506 -3.72 27.03 -7.64
N CYS A 507 -3.11 27.70 -8.62
CA CYS A 507 -3.82 28.51 -9.62
C CYS A 507 -4.17 27.79 -10.92
N SER A 508 -3.66 26.58 -11.12
CA SER A 508 -3.91 25.80 -12.34
C SER A 508 -3.92 24.30 -12.11
N VAL A 509 -4.59 23.59 -13.02
CA VAL A 509 -4.54 22.13 -13.12
C VAL A 509 -3.96 21.72 -14.46
N THR A 510 -3.19 20.63 -14.44
CA THR A 510 -2.52 20.09 -15.63
C THR A 510 -2.91 18.63 -15.83
N LEU A 511 -3.35 18.28 -17.03
CA LEU A 511 -3.36 16.92 -17.53
C LEU A 511 -2.04 16.67 -18.24
N SER A 512 -1.33 15.61 -17.87
CA SER A 512 -0.12 15.16 -18.58
C SER A 512 -0.26 13.70 -19.00
N ILE A 513 0.30 13.37 -20.16
CA ILE A 513 0.52 12.00 -20.59
C ILE A 513 2.02 11.74 -20.49
N GLU A 514 2.38 10.73 -19.73
CA GLU A 514 3.76 10.39 -19.40
C GLU A 514 4.07 8.98 -19.88
N ASP A 515 5.18 8.81 -20.61
CA ASP A 515 5.84 7.52 -20.83
C ASP A 515 6.76 7.28 -19.61
N TYR A 516 6.25 6.54 -18.62
CA TYR A 516 7.00 6.33 -17.37
C TYR A 516 8.08 5.27 -17.50
N GLY A 517 8.06 4.44 -18.55
CA GLY A 517 9.15 3.55 -18.89
C GLY A 517 10.42 4.27 -19.37
N LYS A 518 10.27 5.50 -19.88
CA LYS A 518 11.37 6.35 -20.38
C LYS A 518 11.46 7.71 -19.69
N SER A 519 10.69 7.92 -18.64
CA SER A 519 10.67 9.16 -17.86
C SER A 519 10.50 10.42 -18.73
N ARG A 520 9.58 10.40 -19.69
CA ARG A 520 9.33 11.54 -20.59
C ARG A 520 7.84 11.90 -20.66
N THR A 521 7.56 13.19 -20.79
CA THR A 521 6.21 13.70 -21.04
C THR A 521 5.92 13.67 -22.55
N LEU A 522 4.78 13.10 -22.91
CA LEU A 522 4.32 12.99 -24.30
C LEU A 522 3.35 14.10 -24.69
N TRP A 523 2.52 14.56 -23.75
CA TRP A 523 1.50 15.57 -23.98
C TRP A 523 1.10 16.27 -22.68
N THR A 524 0.70 17.52 -22.77
CA THR A 524 0.18 18.30 -21.62
C THR A 524 -0.96 19.22 -22.01
N LYS A 525 -1.90 19.43 -21.10
CA LYS A 525 -2.94 20.45 -21.14
C LYS A 525 -3.06 21.12 -19.77
N THR A 526 -2.66 22.37 -19.67
CA THR A 526 -2.81 23.18 -18.45
C THR A 526 -3.96 24.17 -18.62
N VAL A 527 -4.75 24.33 -17.57
CA VAL A 527 -5.86 25.31 -17.50
C VAL A 527 -5.82 26.02 -16.15
N SER A 528 -6.17 27.31 -16.13
CA SER A 528 -6.31 28.08 -14.88
C SER A 528 -7.58 27.70 -14.13
N LEU A 529 -7.49 27.70 -12.80
CA LEU A 529 -8.62 27.44 -11.89
C LEU A 529 -9.42 28.74 -11.63
#